data_dee6baaaf2007c9c670e49d1d5429405
#
_entry.id   dee6baaaf2007c9c670e49d1d5429405
#
_cell.length_a   1.000
_cell.length_b   1.000
_cell.length_c   1.000
_cell.angle_alpha   90.00
_cell.angle_beta   90.00
_cell.angle_gamma   90.00
#
_symmetry.space_group_name_H-M   'P 1'
#
loop_
_entity.id
_entity.type
_entity.pdbx_description
1 polymer ?
#
loop_
_entity_poly.entity_id
_entity_poly.type
_entity_poly.pdbx_seq_one_letter_code
_entity_poly.pdbx_strand_id
1 'polypeptide(L)'
;MGNAGVVSVSLYVVLLALMITGCGASGNVTETHIEATYSYEDAAILNDAGVQSEAEASVDEENAEVYPAVNPALALSVPTQITKIGDFWFIVDCYNDQVIYSDSLDKPLNEWFIMTKDISRGHTVASDGEVYLVDDTENHRVLVFEYNGTSFINTQVFEGIGTRPHYIVYNEADKCFYVWSSMTGEMYVFTREDAAGDVAGSAGVYISRIMKIDELDGVYVRSFTIDGDRTYLVSGNSQIIEARLSDFKILKRYAVPPELAGMIQIMPVAGGYYITISTDVNGNQDFATIIYTAALSDLEKGQYTDIYSYFVGGGTPYYMGCVDGRYYLTEHRLPGHSIWSFDIGEDHMPVDVMSVY
;
A
#
# COMPACT_ATOMS: atom_id res chain seq x y z
N MET A 1 -34.95 13.33 25.19
CA MET A 1 -35.76 13.34 23.99
C MET A 1 -35.07 14.22 22.97
N GLY A 2 -34.33 13.64 22.06
CA GLY A 2 -33.59 14.36 21.00
C GLY A 2 -33.68 13.48 19.75
N ASN A 3 -34.28 14.03 18.70
CA ASN A 3 -34.59 13.38 17.45
C ASN A 3 -33.29 13.02 16.68
N ALA A 4 -33.17 11.75 16.34
CA ALA A 4 -32.26 11.28 15.32
C ALA A 4 -32.90 11.53 13.94
N GLY A 5 -32.25 12.38 13.13
CA GLY A 5 -32.65 12.60 11.74
C GLY A 5 -32.15 11.46 10.88
N VAL A 6 -33.05 10.72 10.27
CA VAL A 6 -32.75 9.72 9.25
C VAL A 6 -32.61 10.45 7.91
N VAL A 7 -31.41 10.41 7.31
CA VAL A 7 -31.21 10.85 5.92
C VAL A 7 -31.43 9.64 5.01
N SER A 8 -32.55 9.64 4.29
CA SER A 8 -32.87 8.64 3.27
C SER A 8 -32.23 9.05 1.94
N VAL A 9 -31.29 8.25 1.44
CA VAL A 9 -30.74 8.37 0.10
C VAL A 9 -31.49 7.39 -0.80
N SER A 10 -32.28 7.92 -1.73
CA SER A 10 -33.04 7.10 -2.70
C SER A 10 -32.13 6.74 -3.88
N LEU A 11 -31.96 5.44 -4.05
CA LEU A 11 -31.26 4.86 -5.21
C LEU A 11 -32.26 4.77 -6.38
N TYR A 12 -32.02 5.49 -7.47
CA TYR A 12 -32.74 5.31 -8.72
C TYR A 12 -31.97 4.35 -9.64
N VAL A 13 -32.51 3.14 -9.78
CA VAL A 13 -32.08 2.20 -10.82
C VAL A 13 -32.88 2.50 -12.08
N VAL A 14 -32.23 2.99 -13.13
CA VAL A 14 -32.83 3.12 -14.46
C VAL A 14 -32.43 1.91 -15.30
N LEU A 15 -33.35 0.96 -15.46
CA LEU A 15 -33.20 -0.11 -16.44
C LEU A 15 -33.56 0.45 -17.82
N LEU A 16 -32.62 0.55 -18.73
CA LEU A 16 -32.89 0.87 -20.14
C LEU A 16 -32.86 -0.42 -20.95
N ALA A 17 -34.05 -0.88 -21.38
CA ALA A 17 -34.17 -1.98 -22.33
C ALA A 17 -33.95 -1.45 -23.76
N LEU A 18 -32.90 -1.94 -24.46
CA LEU A 18 -32.72 -1.68 -25.87
C LEU A 18 -33.54 -2.64 -26.71
N MET A 19 -34.54 -2.12 -27.41
CA MET A 19 -35.15 -2.80 -28.57
C MET A 19 -34.36 -2.43 -29.83
N ILE A 20 -33.82 -3.43 -30.50
CA ILE A 20 -33.18 -3.28 -31.81
C ILE A 20 -34.24 -3.34 -32.90
N THR A 21 -34.44 -2.25 -33.64
CA THR A 21 -35.04 -2.27 -34.96
C THR A 21 -34.18 -1.41 -35.89
N GLY A 22 -33.80 -1.98 -37.00
CA GLY A 22 -32.77 -1.51 -37.91
C GLY A 22 -33.11 -0.27 -38.77
N CYS A 23 -32.11 0.15 -39.42
CA CYS A 23 -31.90 1.08 -40.54
C CYS A 23 -31.36 2.47 -40.21
N GLY A 24 -30.09 2.60 -40.53
CA GLY A 24 -29.44 3.72 -41.24
C GLY A 24 -29.57 5.13 -40.70
N ALA A 25 -28.53 5.59 -39.98
CA ALA A 25 -27.98 6.96 -40.08
C ALA A 25 -26.76 7.10 -39.14
N SER A 26 -25.76 7.86 -39.61
CA SER A 26 -24.57 8.26 -38.86
C SER A 26 -24.95 8.94 -37.54
N GLY A 27 -24.62 8.32 -36.42
CA GLY A 27 -24.87 8.88 -35.10
C GLY A 27 -23.57 8.84 -34.30
N ASN A 28 -23.25 9.97 -33.67
CA ASN A 28 -22.16 10.18 -32.77
C ASN A 28 -22.11 9.09 -31.68
N VAL A 29 -20.95 8.48 -31.56
CA VAL A 29 -20.65 7.59 -30.42
C VAL A 29 -20.51 8.49 -29.18
N THR A 30 -21.51 8.47 -28.31
CA THR A 30 -21.41 9.02 -26.97
C THR A 30 -20.58 8.03 -26.15
N GLU A 31 -19.39 8.41 -25.78
CA GLU A 31 -18.61 7.71 -24.76
C GLU A 31 -19.43 7.70 -23.45
N THR A 32 -19.84 6.51 -23.03
CA THR A 32 -20.42 6.33 -21.71
C THR A 32 -19.25 6.15 -20.74
N HIS A 33 -18.92 7.19 -20.00
CA HIS A 33 -18.06 7.07 -18.83
C HIS A 33 -18.79 6.23 -17.76
N ILE A 34 -18.29 5.04 -17.49
CA ILE A 34 -18.70 4.27 -16.32
C ILE A 34 -17.82 4.78 -15.18
N GLU A 35 -18.37 5.63 -14.33
CA GLU A 35 -17.73 5.97 -13.04
C GLU A 35 -17.89 4.75 -12.11
N ALA A 36 -16.79 4.05 -11.87
CA ALA A 36 -16.71 3.05 -10.81
C ALA A 36 -16.60 3.79 -9.47
N THR A 37 -17.72 3.98 -8.80
CA THR A 37 -17.72 4.44 -7.42
C THR A 37 -17.40 3.25 -6.51
N TYR A 38 -16.20 3.21 -5.99
CA TYR A 38 -15.90 2.32 -4.87
C TYR A 38 -16.63 2.81 -3.62
N SER A 39 -17.57 2.00 -3.12
CA SER A 39 -18.24 2.32 -1.88
C SER A 39 -17.33 2.03 -0.69
N TYR A 40 -17.41 2.87 0.34
CA TYR A 40 -16.68 2.78 1.61
C TYR A 40 -16.95 1.49 2.41
N GLU A 41 -17.75 0.56 1.90
CA GLU A 41 -18.20 -0.64 2.61
C GLU A 41 -17.20 -1.80 2.59
N ASP A 42 -16.15 -1.77 1.75
CA ASP A 42 -15.15 -2.83 1.66
C ASP A 42 -14.22 -2.93 2.89
N ALA A 43 -14.22 -1.93 3.77
CA ALA A 43 -13.51 -1.94 5.05
C ALA A 43 -14.35 -2.47 6.23
N ALA A 44 -15.67 -2.67 6.05
CA ALA A 44 -16.60 -2.94 7.15
C ALA A 44 -16.96 -4.43 7.35
N ILE A 45 -16.53 -5.35 6.50
CA ILE A 45 -17.03 -6.75 6.52
C ILE A 45 -16.27 -7.65 7.52
N LEU A 46 -15.28 -7.18 8.24
CA LEU A 46 -14.54 -8.00 9.22
C LEU A 46 -14.70 -7.57 10.69
N ASN A 47 -15.76 -6.88 11.06
CA ASN A 47 -16.05 -6.55 12.44
C ASN A 47 -17.02 -7.56 13.08
N ASP A 48 -16.62 -8.82 13.24
CA ASP A 48 -17.30 -9.70 14.22
C ASP A 48 -16.34 -10.73 14.82
N ALA A 49 -15.52 -10.29 15.75
CA ALA A 49 -14.96 -11.12 16.82
C ALA A 49 -14.55 -10.20 17.98
N GLY A 50 -15.49 -9.95 18.85
CA GLY A 50 -15.24 -9.23 20.10
C GLY A 50 -14.34 -10.03 21.04
N VAL A 51 -13.25 -9.42 21.48
CA VAL A 51 -12.60 -9.75 22.74
C VAL A 51 -12.28 -8.43 23.44
N GLN A 52 -13.07 -8.12 24.46
CA GLN A 52 -12.72 -7.14 25.48
C GLN A 52 -11.70 -7.77 26.44
N SER A 53 -10.59 -7.09 26.69
CA SER A 53 -9.86 -7.24 27.95
C SER A 53 -9.32 -5.88 28.36
N GLU A 54 -9.96 -5.31 29.37
CA GLU A 54 -9.43 -4.21 30.15
C GLU A 54 -8.28 -4.73 31.02
N ALA A 55 -7.13 -4.06 30.97
CA ALA A 55 -6.16 -4.07 32.05
C ALA A 55 -5.48 -2.69 32.11
N GLU A 56 -5.97 -1.83 32.97
CA GLU A 56 -5.26 -0.62 33.37
C GLU A 56 -4.06 -1.01 34.24
N ALA A 57 -2.85 -0.71 33.80
CA ALA A 57 -1.66 -0.69 34.61
C ALA A 57 -1.17 0.75 34.73
N SER A 58 -1.29 1.32 35.92
CA SER A 58 -0.66 2.59 36.28
C SER A 58 0.86 2.40 36.36
N VAL A 59 1.61 3.12 35.53
CA VAL A 59 3.07 3.15 35.58
C VAL A 59 3.51 4.49 36.13
N ASP A 60 4.34 4.45 37.21
CA ASP A 60 5.00 5.61 37.78
C ASP A 60 6.01 6.22 36.78
N GLU A 61 5.84 7.49 36.45
CA GLU A 61 6.57 8.23 35.40
C GLU A 61 7.95 8.80 35.79
N GLU A 62 8.72 8.21 36.68
CA GLU A 62 10.08 8.72 36.98
C GLU A 62 11.12 7.60 36.95
N ASN A 63 11.92 7.55 35.83
CA ASN A 63 13.08 6.67 35.57
C ASN A 63 12.83 5.28 34.96
N ALA A 64 11.94 5.11 34.04
CA ALA A 64 11.92 3.91 33.23
C ALA A 64 13.00 4.02 32.12
N GLU A 65 14.02 3.17 32.13
CA GLU A 65 14.81 2.88 30.93
C GLU A 65 13.84 2.40 29.84
N VAL A 66 13.72 3.16 28.74
CA VAL A 66 12.78 2.84 27.65
C VAL A 66 13.37 1.68 26.85
N TYR A 67 13.02 0.47 27.24
CA TYR A 67 13.28 -0.72 26.43
C TYR A 67 12.20 -0.85 25.34
N PRO A 68 12.56 -1.34 24.13
CA PRO A 68 11.57 -1.59 23.10
C PRO A 68 10.55 -2.63 23.58
N ALA A 69 9.27 -2.36 23.35
CA ALA A 69 8.21 -3.28 23.71
C ALA A 69 8.24 -4.51 22.80
N VAL A 70 8.15 -5.71 23.37
CA VAL A 70 8.02 -6.95 22.61
C VAL A 70 6.58 -7.05 22.09
N ASN A 71 6.42 -7.46 20.84
CA ASN A 71 5.10 -7.69 20.25
C ASN A 71 4.40 -8.87 20.94
N PRO A 72 3.27 -8.68 21.63
CA PRO A 72 2.52 -9.78 22.26
C PRO A 72 1.70 -10.59 21.26
N ALA A 73 1.52 -10.12 20.01
CA ALA A 73 0.72 -10.83 19.03
C ALA A 73 1.42 -12.12 18.59
N LEU A 74 0.65 -13.20 18.49
CA LEU A 74 1.12 -14.50 18.01
C LEU A 74 0.85 -14.72 16.54
N ALA A 75 0.10 -13.83 15.89
CA ALA A 75 -0.25 -13.87 14.48
C ALA A 75 -0.36 -12.45 13.91
N LEU A 76 0.02 -12.32 12.64
CA LEU A 76 -0.23 -11.12 11.84
C LEU A 76 -1.71 -11.05 11.48
N SER A 77 -2.27 -9.83 11.38
CA SER A 77 -3.66 -9.66 10.98
C SER A 77 -3.80 -9.32 9.49
N VAL A 78 -3.18 -8.26 9.03
CA VAL A 78 -3.09 -7.91 7.61
C VAL A 78 -1.71 -7.32 7.38
N PRO A 79 -0.68 -8.15 7.21
CA PRO A 79 0.63 -7.62 6.88
C PRO A 79 0.57 -7.00 5.48
N THR A 80 0.91 -5.73 5.39
CA THR A 80 0.92 -5.00 4.12
C THR A 80 2.32 -4.86 3.55
N GLN A 81 3.34 -4.80 4.40
CA GLN A 81 4.72 -4.71 3.95
C GLN A 81 5.65 -5.54 4.84
N ILE A 82 6.63 -6.18 4.19
CA ILE A 82 7.86 -6.65 4.84
C ILE A 82 9.05 -6.03 4.10
N THR A 83 10.01 -5.50 4.85
CA THR A 83 11.21 -4.90 4.28
C THR A 83 12.37 -5.01 5.25
N LYS A 84 13.61 -4.81 4.76
CA LYS A 84 14.82 -4.71 5.58
C LYS A 84 15.46 -3.34 5.35
N ILE A 85 15.72 -2.64 6.44
CA ILE A 85 16.36 -1.33 6.42
C ILE A 85 17.54 -1.40 7.41
N GLY A 86 18.74 -1.25 6.90
CA GLY A 86 19.94 -1.45 7.71
C GLY A 86 19.99 -2.87 8.30
N ASP A 87 20.13 -2.95 9.61
CA ASP A 87 20.22 -4.22 10.34
C ASP A 87 18.85 -4.80 10.75
N PHE A 88 17.75 -4.11 10.48
CA PHE A 88 16.43 -4.50 10.96
C PHE A 88 15.47 -4.88 9.85
N TRP A 89 14.73 -5.95 10.10
CA TRP A 89 13.51 -6.30 9.38
C TRP A 89 12.33 -5.56 9.96
N PHE A 90 11.41 -5.12 9.12
CA PHE A 90 10.16 -4.47 9.50
C PHE A 90 8.98 -5.19 8.88
N ILE A 91 7.91 -5.32 9.66
CA ILE A 91 6.59 -5.73 9.16
C ILE A 91 5.60 -4.63 9.55
N VAL A 92 4.87 -4.12 8.56
CA VAL A 92 3.70 -3.27 8.80
C VAL A 92 2.49 -4.18 8.86
N ASP A 93 1.89 -4.29 10.02
CA ASP A 93 0.76 -5.17 10.30
C ASP A 93 -0.51 -4.32 10.49
N CYS A 94 -1.12 -4.00 9.33
CA CYS A 94 -2.12 -2.96 9.16
C CYS A 94 -3.33 -3.09 10.11
N TYR A 95 -3.89 -4.30 10.29
CA TYR A 95 -5.09 -4.48 11.11
C TYR A 95 -4.79 -4.72 12.59
N ASN A 96 -3.53 -4.87 12.96
CA ASN A 96 -3.08 -4.76 14.34
C ASN A 96 -2.60 -3.34 14.69
N ASP A 97 -2.73 -2.38 13.77
CA ASP A 97 -2.35 -0.97 13.91
C ASP A 97 -0.92 -0.83 14.45
N GLN A 98 0.03 -1.57 13.85
CA GLN A 98 1.41 -1.60 14.34
C GLN A 98 2.45 -1.72 13.23
N VAL A 99 3.64 -1.18 13.53
CA VAL A 99 4.89 -1.54 12.86
C VAL A 99 5.75 -2.28 13.86
N ILE A 100 6.23 -3.46 13.47
CA ILE A 100 7.12 -4.28 14.29
C ILE A 100 8.46 -4.45 13.58
N TYR A 101 9.52 -4.70 14.36
CA TYR A 101 10.86 -4.89 13.83
C TYR A 101 11.65 -5.98 14.55
N SER A 102 12.64 -6.53 13.87
CA SER A 102 13.55 -7.56 14.41
C SER A 102 14.91 -7.47 13.70
N ASP A 103 15.96 -7.88 14.37
CA ASP A 103 17.30 -8.07 13.77
C ASP A 103 17.41 -9.37 12.96
N SER A 104 16.42 -10.27 13.06
CA SER A 104 16.40 -11.54 12.31
C SER A 104 14.97 -11.91 11.90
N LEU A 105 14.84 -12.35 10.64
CA LEU A 105 13.58 -12.88 10.10
C LEU A 105 13.24 -14.27 10.67
N ASP A 106 14.22 -14.99 11.22
CA ASP A 106 14.03 -16.35 11.76
C ASP A 106 13.40 -16.36 13.17
N LYS A 107 13.25 -15.18 13.80
CA LYS A 107 12.64 -15.08 15.13
C LYS A 107 11.13 -15.25 15.04
N PRO A 108 10.50 -15.97 15.99
CA PRO A 108 9.05 -16.03 16.07
C PRO A 108 8.48 -14.63 16.38
N LEU A 109 7.26 -14.34 15.91
CA LEU A 109 6.64 -13.01 16.00
C LEU A 109 6.59 -12.45 17.43
N ASN A 110 6.43 -13.28 18.44
CA ASN A 110 6.41 -12.86 19.85
C ASN A 110 7.78 -12.40 20.39
N GLU A 111 8.85 -12.55 19.61
CA GLU A 111 10.19 -12.03 19.91
C GLU A 111 10.53 -10.77 19.11
N TRP A 112 9.62 -10.29 18.25
CA TRP A 112 9.75 -9.03 17.56
C TRP A 112 9.44 -7.86 18.48
N PHE A 113 10.04 -6.72 18.22
CA PHE A 113 9.82 -5.49 18.95
C PHE A 113 8.77 -4.63 18.26
N ILE A 114 8.06 -3.83 19.04
CA ILE A 114 7.13 -2.83 18.52
C ILE A 114 7.91 -1.54 18.24
N MET A 115 7.85 -1.06 17.00
CA MET A 115 8.32 0.27 16.62
C MET A 115 7.27 1.32 17.00
N THR A 116 6.01 1.09 16.62
CA THR A 116 4.88 1.95 16.97
C THR A 116 3.56 1.19 16.96
N LYS A 117 2.62 1.64 17.78
CA LYS A 117 1.18 1.34 17.76
C LYS A 117 0.32 2.61 17.68
N ASP A 118 0.95 3.78 17.56
CA ASP A 118 0.25 5.06 17.38
C ASP A 118 -0.02 5.34 15.90
N ILE A 119 -0.59 4.35 15.22
CA ILE A 119 -1.04 4.44 13.83
C ILE A 119 -2.39 3.76 13.68
N SER A 120 -3.16 4.14 12.68
CA SER A 120 -4.39 3.46 12.29
C SER A 120 -4.32 3.07 10.82
N ARG A 121 -4.30 1.76 10.58
CA ARG A 121 -4.24 1.18 9.24
C ARG A 121 -3.03 1.63 8.40
N GLY A 122 -1.85 1.72 9.01
CA GLY A 122 -0.60 1.98 8.28
C GLY A 122 -0.28 0.84 7.31
N HIS A 123 0.38 1.18 6.19
CA HIS A 123 0.68 0.24 5.10
C HIS A 123 2.16 0.10 4.82
N THR A 124 2.95 1.16 5.03
CA THR A 124 4.37 1.17 4.64
C THR A 124 5.28 1.87 5.65
N VAL A 125 6.52 1.42 5.69
CA VAL A 125 7.64 2.12 6.30
C VAL A 125 8.74 2.27 5.25
N ALA A 126 9.31 3.47 5.14
CA ALA A 126 10.46 3.75 4.28
C ALA A 126 11.52 4.53 5.04
N SER A 127 12.80 4.39 4.65
CA SER A 127 13.91 5.05 5.34
C SER A 127 15.05 5.38 4.38
N ASP A 128 15.79 6.44 4.70
CA ASP A 128 17.08 6.78 4.09
C ASP A 128 18.29 6.21 4.89
N GLY A 129 17.98 5.40 5.92
CA GLY A 129 18.97 4.83 6.85
C GLY A 129 19.13 5.62 8.15
N GLU A 130 18.60 6.84 8.24
CA GLU A 130 18.68 7.69 9.43
C GLU A 130 17.29 8.00 10.00
N VAL A 131 16.33 8.37 9.15
CA VAL A 131 14.95 8.60 9.53
C VAL A 131 14.02 7.57 8.88
N TYR A 132 12.91 7.26 9.55
CA TYR A 132 11.93 6.27 9.12
C TYR A 132 10.57 6.95 9.04
N LEU A 133 9.96 6.96 7.86
CA LEU A 133 8.63 7.50 7.63
C LEU A 133 7.62 6.35 7.60
N VAL A 134 6.52 6.52 8.36
CA VAL A 134 5.41 5.56 8.43
C VAL A 134 4.13 6.30 8.07
N ASP A 135 3.34 5.75 7.14
CA ASP A 135 2.01 6.28 6.87
C ASP A 135 1.01 5.83 7.94
N ASP A 136 0.17 6.77 8.35
CA ASP A 136 -0.93 6.55 9.26
C ASP A 136 -2.23 6.89 8.52
N THR A 137 -2.70 5.90 7.78
CA THR A 137 -3.67 6.03 6.71
C THR A 137 -4.99 6.66 7.16
N GLU A 138 -5.62 6.13 8.22
CA GLU A 138 -6.95 6.61 8.65
C GLU A 138 -6.88 7.94 9.40
N ASN A 139 -5.72 8.28 9.96
CA ASN A 139 -5.48 9.56 10.62
C ASN A 139 -4.97 10.65 9.65
N HIS A 140 -4.78 10.32 8.37
CA HIS A 140 -4.33 11.26 7.33
C HIS A 140 -3.01 11.95 7.66
N ARG A 141 -2.06 11.22 8.23
CA ARG A 141 -0.78 11.76 8.68
C ARG A 141 0.40 10.85 8.32
N VAL A 142 1.59 11.41 8.44
CA VAL A 142 2.87 10.69 8.33
C VAL A 142 3.66 10.91 9.61
N LEU A 143 4.16 9.84 10.20
CA LEU A 143 5.02 9.88 11.38
C LEU A 143 6.47 9.68 10.94
N VAL A 144 7.37 10.39 11.60
CA VAL A 144 8.82 10.27 11.40
C VAL A 144 9.44 9.72 12.67
N PHE A 145 10.27 8.69 12.52
CA PHE A 145 10.98 8.07 13.64
C PHE A 145 12.48 8.12 13.41
N GLU A 146 13.23 8.10 14.52
CA GLU A 146 14.67 7.91 14.54
C GLU A 146 15.02 6.76 15.50
N TYR A 147 16.06 6.00 15.15
CA TYR A 147 16.58 4.96 16.03
C TYR A 147 17.66 5.54 16.96
N ASN A 148 17.43 5.50 18.26
CA ASN A 148 18.34 6.07 19.25
C ASN A 148 19.43 5.08 19.75
N GLY A 149 19.57 3.93 19.08
CA GLY A 149 20.48 2.86 19.50
C GLY A 149 19.81 1.77 20.35
N THR A 150 18.58 2.02 20.83
CA THR A 150 17.82 1.06 21.66
C THR A 150 16.39 0.85 21.11
N SER A 151 15.71 1.92 20.74
CA SER A 151 14.33 1.92 20.26
C SER A 151 14.10 3.00 19.22
N PHE A 152 12.98 2.92 18.53
CA PHE A 152 12.51 3.97 17.60
C PHE A 152 11.73 5.02 18.38
N ILE A 153 12.07 6.30 18.17
CA ILE A 153 11.44 7.45 18.81
C ILE A 153 10.74 8.26 17.74
N ASN A 154 9.45 8.57 17.95
CA ASN A 154 8.73 9.49 17.07
C ASN A 154 9.28 10.90 17.27
N THR A 155 9.81 11.52 16.21
CA THR A 155 10.44 12.85 16.27
C THR A 155 9.62 13.92 15.58
N GLN A 156 8.78 13.54 14.59
CA GLN A 156 7.91 14.49 13.88
C GLN A 156 6.59 13.82 13.47
N VAL A 157 5.54 14.63 13.37
CA VAL A 157 4.22 14.23 12.85
C VAL A 157 3.77 15.25 11.82
N PHE A 158 3.39 14.81 10.64
CA PHE A 158 2.83 15.63 9.57
C PHE A 158 1.34 15.30 9.43
N GLU A 159 0.50 16.22 9.88
CA GLU A 159 -0.96 16.13 9.80
C GLU A 159 -1.48 16.59 8.43
N GLY A 160 -2.63 16.08 8.01
CA GLY A 160 -3.33 16.56 6.81
C GLY A 160 -2.63 16.19 5.50
N ILE A 161 -2.02 15.01 5.44
CA ILE A 161 -1.38 14.48 4.23
C ILE A 161 -2.47 13.91 3.31
N GLY A 162 -3.14 14.81 2.60
CA GLY A 162 -4.26 14.51 1.71
C GLY A 162 -5.37 13.72 2.39
N THR A 163 -5.84 12.67 1.73
CA THR A 163 -6.80 11.71 2.30
C THR A 163 -6.25 10.31 2.15
N ARG A 164 -5.98 9.66 3.28
CA ARG A 164 -5.45 8.30 3.36
C ARG A 164 -4.08 8.18 2.68
N PRO A 165 -2.99 8.76 3.25
CA PRO A 165 -1.64 8.42 2.81
C PRO A 165 -1.47 6.92 2.93
N HIS A 166 -0.96 6.26 1.88
CA HIS A 166 -1.10 4.82 1.77
C HIS A 166 0.18 4.10 1.34
N TYR A 167 1.10 4.83 0.76
CA TYR A 167 2.33 4.24 0.26
C TYR A 167 3.48 5.24 0.29
N ILE A 168 4.61 4.81 0.85
CA ILE A 168 5.82 5.63 0.97
C ILE A 168 6.98 4.89 0.30
N VAL A 169 7.76 5.62 -0.50
CA VAL A 169 9.00 5.14 -1.11
C VAL A 169 10.11 6.16 -0.85
N TYR A 170 11.27 5.71 -0.39
CA TYR A 170 12.49 6.49 -0.46
C TYR A 170 13.18 6.25 -1.80
N ASN A 171 13.48 7.33 -2.51
CA ASN A 171 14.20 7.26 -3.77
C ASN A 171 15.66 7.69 -3.57
N GLU A 172 16.55 6.71 -3.63
CA GLU A 172 17.99 6.91 -3.42
C GLU A 172 18.61 7.87 -4.45
N ALA A 173 18.02 7.97 -5.66
CA ALA A 173 18.58 8.78 -6.74
C ALA A 173 18.50 10.29 -6.48
N ASP A 174 17.45 10.75 -5.83
CA ASP A 174 17.24 12.18 -5.51
C ASP A 174 17.13 12.45 -4.00
N LYS A 175 17.32 11.42 -3.16
CA LYS A 175 17.31 11.49 -1.70
C LYS A 175 16.00 12.03 -1.12
N CYS A 176 14.88 11.71 -1.77
CA CYS A 176 13.56 12.15 -1.37
C CYS A 176 12.66 10.98 -0.97
N PHE A 177 11.77 11.21 -0.03
CA PHE A 177 10.64 10.33 0.22
C PHE A 177 9.43 10.79 -0.57
N TYR A 178 8.75 9.86 -1.18
CA TYR A 178 7.52 10.08 -1.91
C TYR A 178 6.38 9.42 -1.15
N VAL A 179 5.36 10.18 -0.81
CA VAL A 179 4.18 9.73 -0.06
C VAL A 179 2.94 9.95 -0.91
N TRP A 180 2.25 8.88 -1.24
CA TRP A 180 1.04 8.92 -2.05
C TRP A 180 -0.21 9.02 -1.17
N SER A 181 -1.06 10.00 -1.44
CA SER A 181 -2.41 10.11 -0.88
C SER A 181 -3.41 9.37 -1.76
N SER A 182 -3.99 8.29 -1.25
CA SER A 182 -4.72 7.32 -2.07
C SER A 182 -6.01 7.84 -2.70
N MET A 183 -6.56 8.96 -2.22
CA MET A 183 -7.88 9.47 -2.63
C MET A 183 -7.85 10.87 -3.24
N THR A 184 -6.73 11.60 -3.18
CA THR A 184 -6.66 13.00 -3.63
C THR A 184 -5.86 13.21 -4.89
N GLY A 185 -5.24 12.14 -5.41
CA GLY A 185 -4.34 12.25 -6.56
C GLY A 185 -3.06 13.02 -6.27
N GLU A 186 -2.68 13.17 -4.99
CA GLU A 186 -1.54 13.96 -4.53
C GLU A 186 -0.36 13.09 -4.14
N MET A 187 0.82 13.53 -4.56
CA MET A 187 2.13 13.03 -4.14
C MET A 187 2.83 14.10 -3.32
N TYR A 188 3.09 13.80 -2.07
CA TYR A 188 3.89 14.61 -1.16
C TYR A 188 5.34 14.18 -1.23
N VAL A 189 6.24 15.12 -1.51
CA VAL A 189 7.69 14.86 -1.54
C VAL A 189 8.30 15.42 -0.28
N PHE A 190 8.88 14.54 0.51
CA PHE A 190 9.57 14.90 1.73
C PHE A 190 11.07 14.87 1.49
N THR A 191 11.74 15.84 2.03
CA THR A 191 13.20 16.01 1.95
C THR A 191 13.74 16.21 3.36
N ARG A 192 14.90 15.66 3.63
CA ARG A 192 15.60 15.94 4.87
C ARG A 192 16.46 17.19 4.72
N GLU A 193 16.48 18.04 5.73
CA GLU A 193 17.43 19.16 5.77
C GLU A 193 18.85 18.58 5.89
N ASP A 194 19.73 18.97 4.98
CA ASP A 194 21.14 18.68 5.17
C ASP A 194 21.60 19.37 6.46
N ALA A 195 22.20 18.62 7.37
CA ALA A 195 22.79 19.17 8.56
C ALA A 195 24.00 20.06 8.17
N ALA A 196 23.71 21.24 7.65
CA ALA A 196 24.69 22.25 7.34
C ALA A 196 25.17 22.88 8.65
N GLY A 197 26.18 22.27 9.28
CA GLY A 197 26.98 22.86 10.33
C GLY A 197 26.63 22.49 11.76
N ASP A 198 27.53 21.75 12.37
CA ASP A 198 27.99 21.76 13.78
C ASP A 198 26.97 21.64 14.94
N VAL A 199 25.75 21.20 14.73
CA VAL A 199 24.90 20.76 15.83
C VAL A 199 24.49 19.31 15.58
N ALA A 200 24.97 18.40 16.42
CA ALA A 200 24.47 17.03 16.51
C ALA A 200 23.02 17.10 17.01
N GLY A 201 22.08 17.28 16.10
CA GLY A 201 20.64 17.28 16.31
C GLY A 201 20.00 16.82 15.02
N SER A 202 19.01 15.94 15.10
CA SER A 202 18.32 15.33 13.99
C SER A 202 18.00 16.36 12.89
N ALA A 203 18.49 16.13 11.68
CA ALA A 203 18.09 16.92 10.52
C ALA A 203 16.59 16.68 10.28
N GLY A 204 15.79 17.75 10.47
CA GLY A 204 14.34 17.66 10.33
C GLY A 204 13.93 17.25 8.92
N VAL A 205 12.85 16.52 8.83
CA VAL A 205 12.17 16.24 7.55
C VAL A 205 11.16 17.35 7.29
N TYR A 206 10.99 17.75 6.02
CA TYR A 206 9.97 18.73 5.62
C TYR A 206 9.36 18.36 4.26
N ILE A 207 8.14 18.86 4.00
CA ILE A 207 7.50 18.71 2.70
C ILE A 207 8.09 19.76 1.76
N SER A 208 8.89 19.29 0.81
CA SER A 208 9.54 20.17 -0.17
C SER A 208 8.64 20.48 -1.36
N ARG A 209 7.71 19.59 -1.68
CA ARG A 209 6.85 19.70 -2.87
C ARG A 209 5.60 18.86 -2.72
N ILE A 210 4.49 19.32 -3.31
CA ILE A 210 3.27 18.54 -3.54
C ILE A 210 2.99 18.57 -5.04
N MET A 211 2.77 17.40 -5.62
CA MET A 211 2.40 17.25 -7.02
C MET A 211 1.03 16.56 -7.09
N LYS A 212 0.23 16.87 -8.12
CA LYS A 212 -1.12 16.33 -8.25
C LYS A 212 -1.39 15.86 -9.67
N ILE A 213 -2.13 14.77 -9.78
CA ILE A 213 -2.80 14.31 -11.00
C ILE A 213 -4.30 14.51 -10.77
N ASP A 214 -4.88 15.58 -11.31
CA ASP A 214 -6.27 15.97 -11.04
C ASP A 214 -7.29 14.89 -11.40
N GLU A 215 -7.02 14.07 -12.42
CA GLU A 215 -7.91 12.97 -12.83
C GLU A 215 -7.94 11.79 -11.84
N LEU A 216 -7.03 11.78 -10.87
CA LEU A 216 -7.02 10.79 -9.78
C LEU A 216 -7.65 11.31 -8.49
N ASP A 217 -8.21 12.52 -8.50
CA ASP A 217 -8.99 13.03 -7.37
C ASP A 217 -10.29 12.22 -7.23
N GLY A 218 -10.48 11.60 -6.07
CA GLY A 218 -11.58 10.67 -5.81
C GLY A 218 -11.39 9.26 -6.38
N VAL A 219 -10.29 8.99 -7.07
CA VAL A 219 -9.95 7.63 -7.57
C VAL A 219 -9.02 6.95 -6.59
N TYR A 220 -9.41 5.76 -6.12
CA TYR A 220 -8.58 5.01 -5.19
C TYR A 220 -7.35 4.41 -5.88
N VAL A 221 -6.18 4.88 -5.48
CA VAL A 221 -4.87 4.39 -5.95
C VAL A 221 -4.08 3.92 -4.73
N ARG A 222 -3.76 2.64 -4.66
CA ARG A 222 -3.13 2.05 -3.47
C ARG A 222 -1.64 2.25 -3.40
N SER A 223 -0.96 2.24 -4.54
CA SER A 223 0.50 2.39 -4.58
C SER A 223 0.99 2.98 -5.90
N PHE A 224 2.25 3.28 -5.91
CA PHE A 224 3.01 3.65 -7.10
C PHE A 224 4.37 2.97 -7.07
N THR A 225 5.03 2.91 -8.23
CA THR A 225 6.38 2.36 -8.34
C THR A 225 7.26 3.36 -9.09
N ILE A 226 8.45 3.62 -8.55
CA ILE A 226 9.46 4.46 -9.20
C ILE A 226 10.40 3.56 -10.00
N ASP A 227 10.62 3.92 -11.27
CA ASP A 227 11.57 3.29 -12.18
C ASP A 227 12.33 4.37 -12.94
N GLY A 228 13.51 4.73 -12.45
CA GLY A 228 14.30 5.85 -12.95
C GLY A 228 13.57 7.20 -12.84
N ASP A 229 13.33 7.87 -13.97
CA ASP A 229 12.59 9.13 -14.05
C ASP A 229 11.05 8.96 -14.21
N ARG A 230 10.56 7.74 -14.07
CA ARG A 230 9.16 7.38 -14.26
C ARG A 230 8.53 6.89 -12.97
N THR A 231 7.22 7.09 -12.89
CA THR A 231 6.40 6.48 -11.86
C THR A 231 5.18 5.83 -12.51
N TYR A 232 4.80 4.68 -11.97
CA TYR A 232 3.64 3.92 -12.39
C TYR A 232 2.64 3.88 -11.23
N LEU A 233 1.41 4.36 -11.48
CA LEU A 233 0.34 4.35 -10.49
C LEU A 233 -0.70 3.32 -10.90
N VAL A 234 -1.07 2.45 -9.96
CA VAL A 234 -2.11 1.42 -10.15
C VAL A 234 -3.46 1.99 -9.73
N SER A 235 -4.27 2.35 -10.71
CA SER A 235 -5.53 3.05 -10.49
C SER A 235 -6.71 2.10 -10.46
N GLY A 236 -7.60 2.27 -9.47
CA GLY A 236 -8.81 1.48 -9.29
C GLY A 236 -9.83 1.60 -10.42
N ASN A 237 -9.64 2.51 -11.38
CA ASN A 237 -10.49 2.64 -12.56
C ASN A 237 -9.97 1.86 -13.79
N SER A 238 -9.35 0.71 -13.56
CA SER A 238 -8.84 -0.19 -14.62
C SER A 238 -7.75 0.42 -15.51
N GLN A 239 -6.87 1.22 -14.93
CA GLN A 239 -5.75 1.83 -15.64
C GLN A 239 -4.45 1.76 -14.84
N ILE A 240 -3.33 1.65 -15.57
CA ILE A 240 -2.01 1.99 -15.05
C ILE A 240 -1.61 3.31 -15.69
N ILE A 241 -1.25 4.29 -14.86
CA ILE A 241 -0.77 5.59 -15.30
C ILE A 241 0.74 5.63 -15.20
N GLU A 242 1.40 5.86 -16.33
CA GLU A 242 2.83 6.18 -16.38
C GLU A 242 2.98 7.70 -16.40
N ALA A 243 3.67 8.25 -15.39
CA ALA A 243 3.96 9.68 -15.29
C ALA A 243 5.46 9.91 -15.13
N ARG A 244 5.94 11.11 -15.45
CA ARG A 244 7.30 11.53 -15.16
C ARG A 244 7.42 11.86 -13.66
N LEU A 245 8.45 11.32 -13.01
CA LEU A 245 8.64 11.48 -11.56
C LEU A 245 8.85 12.95 -11.17
N SER A 246 9.57 13.74 -11.99
CA SER A 246 9.99 15.11 -11.63
C SER A 246 8.85 16.12 -11.59
N ASP A 247 7.80 15.98 -12.42
CA ASP A 247 6.70 16.94 -12.57
C ASP A 247 5.31 16.32 -12.58
N PHE A 248 5.22 15.00 -12.43
CA PHE A 248 4.00 14.19 -12.45
C PHE A 248 3.19 14.32 -13.75
N LYS A 249 3.85 14.75 -14.83
CA LYS A 249 3.22 14.81 -16.14
C LYS A 249 2.95 13.40 -16.65
N ILE A 250 1.68 13.11 -16.96
CA ILE A 250 1.28 11.84 -17.55
C ILE A 250 1.96 11.66 -18.91
N LEU A 251 2.63 10.54 -19.08
CA LEU A 251 3.31 10.13 -20.31
C LEU A 251 2.47 9.14 -21.08
N LYS A 252 1.84 8.19 -20.37
CA LYS A 252 1.05 7.14 -20.99
C LYS A 252 0.00 6.58 -20.01
N ARG A 253 -1.06 6.01 -20.58
CA ARG A 253 -2.06 5.20 -19.87
C ARG A 253 -2.13 3.84 -20.52
N TYR A 254 -2.27 2.83 -19.68
CA TYR A 254 -2.46 1.45 -20.12
C TYR A 254 -3.80 0.98 -19.58
N ALA A 255 -4.71 0.60 -20.46
CA ALA A 255 -5.96 -0.01 -20.05
C ALA A 255 -5.69 -1.41 -19.48
N VAL A 256 -6.44 -1.76 -18.45
CA VAL A 256 -6.34 -3.04 -17.77
C VAL A 256 -7.68 -3.74 -17.84
N PRO A 257 -7.73 -5.06 -18.07
CA PRO A 257 -8.99 -5.82 -18.06
C PRO A 257 -9.77 -5.62 -16.76
N PRO A 258 -11.12 -5.56 -16.81
CA PRO A 258 -11.94 -5.31 -15.61
C PRO A 258 -11.71 -6.29 -14.45
N GLU A 259 -11.37 -7.54 -14.75
CA GLU A 259 -11.04 -8.56 -13.75
C GLU A 259 -9.75 -8.26 -12.97
N LEU A 260 -8.89 -7.39 -13.49
CA LEU A 260 -7.64 -6.97 -12.85
C LEU A 260 -7.71 -5.56 -12.25
N ALA A 261 -8.87 -4.90 -12.25
CA ALA A 261 -9.01 -3.49 -11.90
C ALA A 261 -8.58 -3.15 -10.46
N GLY A 262 -8.76 -4.08 -9.53
CA GLY A 262 -8.37 -3.91 -8.12
C GLY A 262 -6.87 -4.10 -7.86
N MET A 263 -6.03 -3.56 -8.74
CA MET A 263 -4.57 -3.61 -8.57
C MET A 263 -4.14 -2.96 -7.27
N ILE A 264 -3.15 -3.59 -6.62
CA ILE A 264 -2.54 -3.06 -5.40
C ILE A 264 -1.16 -2.50 -5.71
N GLN A 265 -0.31 -3.27 -6.39
CA GLN A 265 1.06 -2.87 -6.68
C GLN A 265 1.49 -3.39 -8.05
N ILE A 266 2.38 -2.63 -8.68
CA ILE A 266 3.18 -3.06 -9.82
C ILE A 266 4.64 -3.13 -9.39
N MET A 267 5.30 -4.25 -9.65
CA MET A 267 6.71 -4.46 -9.35
C MET A 267 7.46 -4.80 -10.63
N PRO A 268 8.41 -3.96 -11.08
CA PRO A 268 9.31 -4.30 -12.18
C PRO A 268 10.16 -5.52 -11.80
N VAL A 269 10.26 -6.46 -12.71
CA VAL A 269 11.12 -7.64 -12.60
C VAL A 269 11.94 -7.80 -13.88
N ALA A 270 12.96 -8.65 -13.87
CA ALA A 270 13.70 -8.93 -15.09
C ALA A 270 12.74 -9.45 -16.17
N GLY A 271 12.64 -8.73 -17.29
CA GLY A 271 11.81 -9.11 -18.42
C GLY A 271 10.34 -8.72 -18.38
N GLY A 272 9.89 -7.96 -17.36
CA GLY A 272 8.49 -7.53 -17.31
C GLY A 272 8.05 -6.97 -15.96
N TYR A 273 6.81 -7.29 -15.57
CA TYR A 273 6.18 -6.77 -14.37
C TYR A 273 5.38 -7.86 -13.66
N TYR A 274 5.48 -7.90 -12.34
CA TYR A 274 4.51 -8.56 -11.48
C TYR A 274 3.50 -7.54 -10.99
N ILE A 275 2.22 -7.91 -10.95
CA ILE A 275 1.14 -7.04 -10.47
C ILE A 275 0.29 -7.83 -9.49
N THR A 276 0.10 -7.30 -8.28
CA THR A 276 -0.82 -7.86 -7.30
C THR A 276 -2.20 -7.25 -7.46
N ILE A 277 -3.23 -8.07 -7.41
CA ILE A 277 -4.63 -7.71 -7.60
C ILE A 277 -5.44 -8.23 -6.42
N SER A 278 -6.25 -7.38 -5.79
CA SER A 278 -7.12 -7.77 -4.69
C SER A 278 -8.55 -8.10 -5.11
N THR A 279 -9.04 -7.44 -6.16
CA THR A 279 -10.45 -7.54 -6.60
C THR A 279 -10.56 -7.31 -8.10
N ASP A 280 -11.73 -7.61 -8.66
CA ASP A 280 -12.14 -7.09 -9.97
C ASP A 280 -12.64 -5.63 -9.85
N VAL A 281 -13.17 -5.08 -10.95
CA VAL A 281 -13.76 -3.74 -11.02
C VAL A 281 -14.98 -3.56 -10.10
N ASN A 282 -15.65 -4.64 -9.71
CA ASN A 282 -16.81 -4.63 -8.83
C ASN A 282 -16.48 -4.90 -7.37
N GLY A 283 -15.19 -5.01 -7.02
CA GLY A 283 -14.75 -5.32 -5.65
C GLY A 283 -14.85 -6.82 -5.29
N ASN A 284 -15.03 -7.72 -6.26
CA ASN A 284 -15.11 -9.15 -6.00
C ASN A 284 -13.72 -9.73 -5.72
N GLN A 285 -13.50 -10.16 -4.50
CA GLN A 285 -12.23 -10.72 -4.00
C GLN A 285 -11.93 -12.13 -4.53
N ASP A 286 -12.86 -12.81 -5.18
CA ASP A 286 -12.59 -14.10 -5.84
C ASP A 286 -11.65 -13.93 -7.05
N PHE A 287 -11.47 -12.70 -7.53
CA PHE A 287 -10.51 -12.34 -8.57
C PHE A 287 -9.14 -11.91 -8.01
N ALA A 288 -8.91 -12.04 -6.71
CA ALA A 288 -7.60 -11.76 -6.13
C ALA A 288 -6.55 -12.69 -6.75
N THR A 289 -5.47 -12.10 -7.29
CA THR A 289 -4.43 -12.85 -8.00
C THR A 289 -3.12 -12.08 -8.06
N ILE A 290 -2.09 -12.72 -8.59
CA ILE A 290 -0.82 -12.11 -9.01
C ILE A 290 -0.62 -12.48 -10.48
N ILE A 291 -0.29 -11.50 -11.30
CA ILE A 291 -0.01 -11.73 -12.71
C ILE A 291 1.42 -11.32 -13.06
N TYR A 292 1.95 -11.97 -14.09
CA TYR A 292 3.13 -11.55 -14.84
C TYR A 292 2.71 -11.05 -16.22
N THR A 293 3.30 -9.94 -16.66
CA THR A 293 3.20 -9.45 -18.05
C THR A 293 4.57 -8.96 -18.52
N ALA A 294 4.94 -9.28 -19.75
CA ALA A 294 6.21 -8.84 -20.31
C ALA A 294 6.21 -7.33 -20.64
N ALA A 295 5.05 -6.76 -20.93
CA ALA A 295 4.89 -5.33 -21.17
C ALA A 295 3.50 -4.86 -20.72
N LEU A 296 3.40 -3.65 -20.17
CA LEU A 296 2.12 -3.09 -19.71
C LEU A 296 1.10 -2.95 -20.86
N SER A 297 1.57 -2.69 -22.08
CA SER A 297 0.71 -2.63 -23.28
C SER A 297 0.07 -3.98 -23.69
N ASP A 298 0.55 -5.07 -23.10
CA ASP A 298 0.00 -6.40 -23.39
C ASP A 298 -1.24 -6.68 -22.55
N LEU A 299 -1.41 -5.98 -21.41
CA LEU A 299 -2.61 -6.04 -20.58
C LEU A 299 -3.86 -5.62 -21.33
N GLU A 300 -3.77 -4.59 -22.19
CA GLU A 300 -4.88 -4.15 -23.07
C GLU A 300 -5.39 -5.26 -24.00
N LYS A 301 -4.56 -6.25 -24.28
CA LYS A 301 -4.86 -7.41 -25.13
C LYS A 301 -5.22 -8.65 -24.31
N GLY A 302 -5.29 -8.55 -22.99
CA GLY A 302 -5.46 -9.69 -22.08
C GLY A 302 -4.27 -10.66 -22.11
N GLN A 303 -3.06 -10.19 -22.43
CA GLN A 303 -1.86 -11.01 -22.49
C GLN A 303 -1.09 -10.89 -21.18
N TYR A 304 -1.37 -11.79 -20.28
CA TYR A 304 -0.71 -11.96 -18.98
C TYR A 304 -0.75 -13.42 -18.55
N THR A 305 0.08 -13.76 -17.59
CA THR A 305 0.11 -15.09 -16.98
C THR A 305 -0.27 -14.96 -15.50
N ASP A 306 -1.28 -15.70 -15.06
CA ASP A 306 -1.60 -15.84 -13.65
C ASP A 306 -0.51 -16.69 -12.98
N ILE A 307 0.15 -16.11 -11.98
CA ILE A 307 1.24 -16.75 -11.23
C ILE A 307 0.89 -16.99 -9.76
N TYR A 308 -0.36 -16.70 -9.35
CA TYR A 308 -0.75 -16.86 -7.95
C TYR A 308 -0.78 -18.33 -7.53
N SER A 309 -0.96 -19.26 -8.46
CA SER A 309 -0.92 -20.69 -8.19
C SER A 309 0.46 -21.24 -7.79
N TYR A 310 1.54 -20.47 -7.96
CA TYR A 310 2.86 -20.82 -7.41
C TYR A 310 2.93 -20.64 -5.90
N PHE A 311 2.02 -19.86 -5.34
CA PHE A 311 1.74 -19.73 -3.91
C PHE A 311 0.56 -20.65 -3.54
N VAL A 312 0.06 -20.62 -2.31
CA VAL A 312 -1.13 -21.44 -1.95
C VAL A 312 -2.38 -21.02 -2.71
N GLY A 313 -2.52 -19.71 -2.93
CA GLY A 313 -3.73 -19.13 -3.53
C GLY A 313 -4.91 -19.04 -2.57
N GLY A 314 -5.95 -18.31 -2.98
CA GLY A 314 -7.18 -18.12 -2.19
C GLY A 314 -7.10 -17.07 -1.09
N GLY A 315 -5.94 -16.44 -0.89
CA GLY A 315 -5.75 -15.26 -0.06
C GLY A 315 -6.02 -13.96 -0.83
N THR A 316 -5.46 -12.87 -0.32
CA THR A 316 -5.41 -11.58 -1.02
C THR A 316 -3.96 -11.11 -1.00
N PRO A 317 -3.25 -11.23 -2.13
CA PRO A 317 -1.88 -10.73 -2.25
C PRO A 317 -1.85 -9.21 -2.11
N TYR A 318 -0.79 -8.71 -1.48
CA TYR A 318 -0.68 -7.29 -1.20
C TYR A 318 0.61 -6.71 -1.78
N TYR A 319 1.59 -6.29 -0.98
CA TYR A 319 2.83 -5.74 -1.51
C TYR A 319 3.91 -6.81 -1.69
N MET A 320 4.71 -6.61 -2.72
CA MET A 320 5.94 -7.34 -2.97
C MET A 320 7.13 -6.42 -2.77
N GLY A 321 8.22 -6.99 -2.29
CA GLY A 321 9.50 -6.30 -2.13
C GLY A 321 10.65 -7.23 -2.49
N CYS A 322 11.84 -6.64 -2.70
CA CYS A 322 13.07 -7.39 -2.90
C CYS A 322 14.09 -6.95 -1.83
N VAL A 323 14.61 -7.91 -1.08
CA VAL A 323 15.63 -7.70 -0.06
C VAL A 323 16.80 -8.63 -0.34
N ASP A 324 17.98 -8.07 -0.52
CA ASP A 324 19.23 -8.82 -0.78
C ASP A 324 19.09 -9.84 -1.94
N GLY A 325 18.27 -9.51 -2.97
CA GLY A 325 18.03 -10.35 -4.14
C GLY A 325 16.93 -11.40 -3.97
N ARG A 326 16.38 -11.58 -2.77
CA ARG A 326 15.23 -12.44 -2.47
C ARG A 326 13.96 -11.63 -2.50
N TYR A 327 12.90 -12.16 -3.09
CA TYR A 327 11.59 -11.51 -3.17
C TYR A 327 10.71 -11.96 -2.01
N TYR A 328 9.85 -11.04 -1.57
CA TYR A 328 8.87 -11.26 -0.51
C TYR A 328 7.50 -10.77 -0.98
N LEU A 329 6.47 -11.52 -0.61
CA LEU A 329 5.06 -11.19 -0.83
C LEU A 329 4.36 -11.18 0.51
N THR A 330 3.61 -10.13 0.80
CA THR A 330 2.63 -10.12 1.88
C THR A 330 1.26 -10.47 1.34
N GLU A 331 0.48 -11.23 2.09
CA GLU A 331 -0.92 -11.51 1.77
C GLU A 331 -1.75 -11.68 3.04
N HIS A 332 -3.05 -11.61 2.93
CA HIS A 332 -3.96 -11.83 4.04
C HIS A 332 -5.10 -12.77 3.66
N ARG A 333 -5.99 -13.13 4.64
CA ARG A 333 -7.08 -14.09 4.50
C ARG A 333 -6.66 -15.57 4.46
N LEU A 334 -5.37 -15.88 4.55
CA LEU A 334 -4.87 -17.26 4.68
C LEU A 334 -4.21 -17.45 6.04
N PRO A 335 -4.82 -18.16 6.99
CA PRO A 335 -4.18 -18.46 8.27
C PRO A 335 -2.86 -19.24 8.09
N GLY A 336 -1.77 -18.74 8.70
CA GLY A 336 -0.46 -19.36 8.64
C GLY A 336 0.32 -19.14 7.33
N HIS A 337 -0.17 -18.26 6.45
CA HIS A 337 0.47 -17.96 5.17
C HIS A 337 0.37 -16.46 4.88
N SER A 338 0.87 -15.62 5.77
CA SER A 338 0.78 -14.16 5.64
C SER A 338 1.96 -13.54 4.90
N ILE A 339 3.12 -14.21 4.91
CA ILE A 339 4.34 -13.73 4.24
C ILE A 339 5.03 -14.89 3.54
N TRP A 340 5.34 -14.67 2.27
CA TRP A 340 6.08 -15.60 1.43
C TRP A 340 7.45 -15.02 1.07
N SER A 341 8.44 -15.90 0.88
CA SER A 341 9.67 -15.58 0.20
C SER A 341 9.82 -16.45 -1.04
N PHE A 342 10.40 -15.92 -2.12
CA PHE A 342 10.57 -16.61 -3.39
C PHE A 342 11.71 -16.01 -4.22
N ASP A 343 12.14 -16.73 -5.22
CA ASP A 343 13.01 -16.22 -6.29
C ASP A 343 12.25 -16.20 -7.62
N ILE A 344 12.82 -15.54 -8.62
CA ILE A 344 12.26 -15.49 -9.98
C ILE A 344 13.17 -16.30 -10.90
N GLY A 345 12.64 -17.34 -11.53
CA GLY A 345 13.35 -18.19 -12.46
C GLY A 345 13.66 -17.50 -13.81
N GLU A 346 14.43 -18.20 -14.66
CA GLU A 346 14.78 -17.72 -16.01
C GLU A 346 13.55 -17.54 -16.92
N ASP A 347 12.48 -18.27 -16.64
CA ASP A 347 11.17 -18.16 -17.33
C ASP A 347 10.29 -17.03 -16.77
N HIS A 348 10.82 -16.25 -15.84
CA HIS A 348 10.11 -15.17 -15.11
C HIS A 348 9.01 -15.65 -14.17
N MET A 349 8.99 -16.95 -13.81
CA MET A 349 8.01 -17.50 -12.87
C MET A 349 8.60 -17.60 -11.46
N PRO A 350 7.75 -17.57 -10.41
CA PRO A 350 8.22 -17.80 -9.04
C PRO A 350 8.83 -19.19 -8.86
N VAL A 351 9.98 -19.27 -8.20
CA VAL A 351 10.65 -20.51 -7.80
C VAL A 351 11.05 -20.42 -6.33
N ASP A 352 11.33 -21.56 -5.71
CA ASP A 352 11.74 -21.65 -4.30
C ASP A 352 10.82 -20.88 -3.35
N VAL A 353 9.50 -21.01 -3.59
CA VAL A 353 8.46 -20.36 -2.81
C VAL A 353 8.36 -21.01 -1.44
N MET A 354 8.52 -20.21 -0.39
CA MET A 354 8.48 -20.66 1.01
C MET A 354 7.59 -19.74 1.84
N SER A 355 6.80 -20.31 2.75
CA SER A 355 6.11 -19.53 3.80
C SER A 355 7.13 -19.07 4.84
N VAL A 356 7.06 -17.79 5.23
CA VAL A 356 7.91 -17.19 6.26
C VAL A 356 7.12 -17.08 7.56
N TYR A 357 5.90 -16.54 7.48
CA TYR A 357 4.96 -16.39 8.60
C TYR A 357 3.55 -16.74 8.17
#